data_058f12b341093dded0894e26591c1651
#
_entry.id   058f12b341093dded0894e26591c1651
#
_cell.length_a   1.000
_cell.length_b   1.000
_cell.length_c   1.000
_cell.angle_alpha   90.00
_cell.angle_beta   90.00
_cell.angle_gamma   90.00
#
_symmetry.space_group_name_H-M   'P 1'
#
loop_
_entity.id
_entity.type
_entity.pdbx_description
1 polymer ?
#
loop_
_entity_poly.entity_id
_entity_poly.type
_entity_poly.pdbx_seq_one_letter_code
_entity_poly.pdbx_strand_id
1 'polypeptide(L)'
;MGLWDKMREPVFLKESSDAQRQIEMLDGLAPYLTLEGQEILRQDIRFLEYGILGERQIAYELKNSHMPMYILHDIYLEDGNLSAQIDYIVVTRKLCFIIECKNLYGNMEITPSGAFYRIMNVGGQRRMEAMYSPITQNEHHLELLKKIRLDEKGNFLFRKMAEKQFDRCYQSVVVLANPKTMVYARDAVPSVREKVIRADQLVAYIRKKYQESTESELSDKKLREWAKSFLELHQEKQKNYLY
;
A
#
# COMPACT_ATOMS: atom_id res chain seq x y z
N MET A 1 -22.11 -17.27 22.78
CA MET A 1 -20.91 -16.69 22.17
C MET A 1 -20.20 -15.92 23.27
N GLY A 2 -19.14 -16.52 23.81
CA GLY A 2 -18.51 -16.05 25.03
C GLY A 2 -17.68 -14.78 24.84
N LEU A 3 -17.50 -14.02 25.92
CA LEU A 3 -16.66 -12.80 26.01
C LEU A 3 -15.19 -13.03 25.59
N TRP A 4 -14.78 -14.26 25.30
CA TRP A 4 -13.40 -14.70 25.03
C TRP A 4 -13.02 -14.74 23.55
N ASP A 5 -13.97 -14.47 22.64
CA ASP A 5 -13.74 -14.63 21.19
C ASP A 5 -13.56 -13.30 20.45
N LYS A 6 -13.33 -12.20 21.18
CA LYS A 6 -13.11 -10.89 20.59
C LYS A 6 -11.65 -10.76 20.13
N MET A 7 -11.46 -10.54 18.82
CA MET A 7 -10.16 -10.25 18.24
C MET A 7 -9.49 -9.07 18.98
N ARG A 8 -8.25 -9.24 19.42
CA ARG A 8 -7.50 -8.23 20.19
C ARG A 8 -6.21 -7.82 19.52
N GLU A 9 -5.63 -8.72 18.72
CA GLU A 9 -4.34 -8.54 18.06
C GLU A 9 -4.50 -8.50 16.53
N PRO A 10 -3.52 -7.94 15.80
CA PRO A 10 -3.53 -7.95 14.35
C PRO A 10 -3.37 -9.36 13.79
N VAL A 11 -4.07 -9.66 12.70
CA VAL A 11 -4.02 -10.96 12.02
C VAL A 11 -3.72 -10.75 10.54
N PHE A 12 -2.63 -11.33 10.06
CA PHE A 12 -2.33 -11.38 8.64
C PHE A 12 -3.15 -12.48 7.97
N LEU A 13 -4.01 -12.09 7.02
CA LEU A 13 -4.74 -13.05 6.16
C LEU A 13 -3.92 -13.44 4.92
N LYS A 14 -3.06 -12.55 4.44
CA LYS A 14 -2.06 -12.80 3.40
C LYS A 14 -0.78 -12.07 3.77
N GLU A 15 0.31 -12.80 3.88
CA GLU A 15 1.64 -12.27 4.24
C GLU A 15 2.65 -12.43 3.11
N SER A 16 2.40 -13.36 2.18
CA SER A 16 3.29 -13.62 1.05
C SER A 16 3.26 -12.49 0.02
N SER A 17 4.40 -12.23 -0.61
CA SER A 17 4.56 -11.33 -1.74
C SER A 17 5.23 -12.07 -2.90
N ASP A 18 4.88 -11.69 -4.12
CA ASP A 18 5.49 -12.24 -5.33
C ASP A 18 6.91 -11.73 -5.59
N ALA A 19 7.35 -10.69 -4.86
CA ALA A 19 8.64 -10.04 -5.11
C ALA A 19 9.84 -11.00 -4.95
N GLN A 20 9.81 -11.92 -3.96
CA GLN A 20 10.87 -12.91 -3.78
C GLN A 20 10.93 -13.88 -4.96
N ARG A 21 9.80 -14.38 -5.42
CA ARG A 21 9.70 -15.23 -6.61
C ARG A 21 10.19 -14.52 -7.86
N GLN A 22 9.92 -13.23 -7.98
CA GLN A 22 10.42 -12.42 -9.09
C GLN A 22 11.94 -12.33 -9.09
N ILE A 23 12.58 -12.12 -7.92
CA ILE A 23 14.03 -12.10 -7.78
C ILE A 23 14.61 -13.45 -8.25
N GLU A 24 14.08 -14.58 -7.79
CA GLU A 24 14.53 -15.91 -8.18
C GLU A 24 14.40 -16.14 -9.70
N MET A 25 13.33 -15.69 -10.31
CA MET A 25 13.14 -15.77 -11.77
C MET A 25 14.15 -14.91 -12.52
N LEU A 26 14.40 -13.69 -12.06
CA LEU A 26 15.37 -12.77 -12.66
C LEU A 26 16.79 -13.34 -12.53
N ASP A 27 17.19 -13.82 -11.36
CA ASP A 27 18.50 -14.45 -11.14
C ASP A 27 18.70 -15.65 -12.10
N GLY A 28 17.66 -16.41 -12.38
CA GLY A 28 17.69 -17.51 -13.34
C GLY A 28 17.97 -17.07 -14.79
N LEU A 29 17.72 -15.81 -15.14
CA LEU A 29 18.00 -15.26 -16.47
C LEU A 29 19.47 -14.81 -16.65
N ALA A 30 20.18 -14.54 -15.55
CA ALA A 30 21.54 -14.00 -15.59
C ALA A 30 22.52 -14.75 -16.52
N PRO A 31 22.56 -16.10 -16.57
CA PRO A 31 23.45 -16.85 -17.44
C PRO A 31 23.20 -16.65 -18.95
N TYR A 32 22.02 -16.19 -19.31
CA TYR A 32 21.60 -16.04 -20.72
C TYR A 32 21.78 -14.60 -21.25
N LEU A 33 22.22 -13.66 -20.39
CA LEU A 33 22.35 -12.24 -20.71
C LEU A 33 23.80 -11.86 -21.00
N THR A 34 23.96 -10.82 -21.82
CA THR A 34 25.24 -10.12 -22.00
C THR A 34 25.69 -9.47 -20.69
N LEU A 35 26.96 -9.06 -20.59
CA LEU A 35 27.48 -8.35 -19.41
C LEU A 35 26.68 -7.09 -19.07
N GLU A 36 26.26 -6.34 -20.10
CA GLU A 36 25.41 -5.15 -19.94
C GLU A 36 24.00 -5.55 -19.42
N GLY A 37 23.40 -6.60 -19.99
CA GLY A 37 22.11 -7.12 -19.52
C GLY A 37 22.17 -7.63 -18.08
N GLN A 38 23.27 -8.25 -17.66
CA GLN A 38 23.47 -8.67 -16.27
C GLN A 38 23.59 -7.48 -15.31
N GLU A 39 24.15 -6.34 -15.75
CA GLU A 39 24.22 -5.14 -14.91
C GLU A 39 22.83 -4.53 -14.71
N ILE A 40 22.04 -4.44 -15.76
CA ILE A 40 20.62 -3.99 -15.68
C ILE A 40 19.84 -4.93 -14.75
N LEU A 41 19.97 -6.24 -14.95
CA LEU A 41 19.31 -7.24 -14.12
C LEU A 41 19.66 -7.08 -12.62
N ARG A 42 20.95 -6.91 -12.31
CA ARG A 42 21.40 -6.67 -10.92
C ARG A 42 20.78 -5.40 -10.33
N GLN A 43 20.62 -4.37 -11.15
CA GLN A 43 19.98 -3.14 -10.70
C GLN A 43 18.48 -3.35 -10.39
N ASP A 44 17.78 -4.08 -11.25
CA ASP A 44 16.36 -4.40 -11.04
C ASP A 44 16.14 -5.26 -9.80
N ILE A 45 16.99 -6.27 -9.58
CA ILE A 45 16.96 -7.08 -8.36
C ILE A 45 17.16 -6.23 -7.11
N ARG A 46 18.14 -5.31 -7.11
CA ARG A 46 18.37 -4.38 -5.99
C ARG A 46 17.13 -3.51 -5.70
N PHE A 47 16.42 -3.06 -6.73
CA PHE A 47 15.18 -2.29 -6.53
C PHE A 47 14.09 -3.13 -5.88
N LEU A 48 13.93 -4.39 -6.29
CA LEU A 48 12.98 -5.32 -5.66
C LEU A 48 13.36 -5.61 -4.20
N GLU A 49 14.63 -5.90 -3.91
CA GLU A 49 15.12 -6.10 -2.55
C GLU A 49 14.85 -4.89 -1.66
N TYR A 50 15.06 -3.68 -2.20
CA TYR A 50 14.77 -2.44 -1.49
C TYR A 50 13.28 -2.27 -1.20
N GLY A 51 12.42 -2.66 -2.13
CA GLY A 51 10.97 -2.72 -1.94
C GLY A 51 10.58 -3.65 -0.79
N ILE A 52 11.09 -4.90 -0.83
CA ILE A 52 10.85 -5.92 0.20
C ILE A 52 11.27 -5.43 1.60
N LEU A 53 12.41 -4.74 1.72
CA LEU A 53 12.86 -4.19 2.99
C LEU A 53 11.88 -3.15 3.53
N GLY A 54 11.34 -2.30 2.68
CA GLY A 54 10.32 -1.31 3.06
C GLY A 54 9.02 -1.96 3.53
N GLU A 55 8.53 -2.93 2.77
CA GLU A 55 7.33 -3.68 3.12
C GLU A 55 7.48 -4.42 4.45
N ARG A 56 8.65 -5.04 4.70
CA ARG A 56 8.95 -5.68 6.00
C ARG A 56 8.91 -4.70 7.17
N GLN A 57 9.34 -3.44 6.98
CA GLN A 57 9.25 -2.42 8.01
C GLN A 57 7.78 -2.10 8.34
N ILE A 58 6.92 -1.96 7.33
CA ILE A 58 5.48 -1.76 7.52
C ILE A 58 4.86 -2.97 8.23
N ALA A 59 5.18 -4.19 7.80
CA ALA A 59 4.71 -5.41 8.44
C ALA A 59 5.08 -5.45 9.92
N TYR A 60 6.31 -5.03 10.26
CA TYR A 60 6.78 -4.95 11.64
C TYR A 60 5.92 -4.00 12.49
N GLU A 61 5.66 -2.77 11.99
CA GLU A 61 4.83 -1.79 12.70
C GLU A 61 3.40 -2.31 12.90
N LEU A 62 2.82 -2.92 11.87
CA LEU A 62 1.46 -3.46 11.94
C LEU A 62 1.36 -4.66 12.90
N LYS A 63 2.36 -5.58 12.90
CA LYS A 63 2.41 -6.73 13.83
C LYS A 63 2.47 -6.29 15.29
N ASN A 64 3.19 -5.21 15.57
CA ASN A 64 3.38 -4.68 16.93
C ASN A 64 2.35 -3.60 17.33
N SER A 65 1.29 -3.44 16.54
CA SER A 65 0.28 -2.40 16.78
C SER A 65 -0.60 -2.64 18.00
N HIS A 66 -0.77 -3.91 18.44
CA HIS A 66 -1.74 -4.32 19.45
C HIS A 66 -3.16 -3.77 19.18
N MET A 67 -3.54 -3.73 17.90
CA MET A 67 -4.88 -3.32 17.47
C MET A 67 -5.60 -4.47 16.77
N PRO A 68 -6.90 -4.67 17.04
CA PRO A 68 -7.70 -5.67 16.33
C PRO A 68 -7.92 -5.24 14.88
N MET A 69 -7.19 -5.84 13.94
CA MET A 69 -7.28 -5.60 12.51
C MET A 69 -6.87 -6.82 11.69
N TYR A 70 -7.40 -6.95 10.49
CA TYR A 70 -6.92 -7.87 9.49
C TYR A 70 -5.98 -7.14 8.52
N ILE A 71 -4.91 -7.81 8.14
CA ILE A 71 -3.87 -7.27 7.26
C ILE A 71 -3.71 -8.21 6.07
N LEU A 72 -3.69 -7.63 4.88
CA LEU A 72 -3.39 -8.32 3.64
C LEU A 72 -2.24 -7.59 2.95
N HIS A 73 -1.24 -8.34 2.55
CA HIS A 73 -0.05 -7.87 1.87
C HIS A 73 -0.07 -8.28 0.40
N ASP A 74 0.35 -7.39 -0.49
CA ASP A 74 0.52 -7.65 -1.91
C ASP A 74 -0.75 -8.17 -2.59
N ILE A 75 -1.79 -7.34 -2.63
CA ILE A 75 -3.06 -7.65 -3.29
C ILE A 75 -3.05 -7.10 -4.71
N TYR A 76 -3.11 -8.00 -5.69
CA TYR A 76 -3.21 -7.65 -7.10
C TYR A 76 -4.66 -7.72 -7.56
N LEU A 77 -5.14 -6.63 -8.15
CA LEU A 77 -6.47 -6.48 -8.70
C LEU A 77 -6.39 -6.28 -10.20
N GLU A 78 -7.36 -6.82 -10.92
CA GLU A 78 -7.49 -6.64 -12.36
C GLU A 78 -8.97 -6.48 -12.75
N ASP A 79 -9.27 -5.55 -13.64
CA ASP A 79 -10.58 -5.33 -14.21
C ASP A 79 -10.45 -4.82 -15.66
N GLY A 80 -10.65 -5.71 -16.62
CA GLY A 80 -10.41 -5.45 -18.04
C GLY A 80 -8.94 -5.12 -18.31
N ASN A 81 -8.68 -3.89 -18.78
CA ASN A 81 -7.33 -3.42 -19.06
C ASN A 81 -6.70 -2.66 -17.88
N LEU A 82 -7.39 -2.57 -16.76
CA LEU A 82 -6.90 -1.88 -15.57
C LEU A 82 -6.37 -2.87 -14.57
N SER A 83 -5.24 -2.55 -13.96
CA SER A 83 -4.68 -3.35 -12.87
C SER A 83 -4.09 -2.47 -11.78
N ALA A 84 -4.07 -2.97 -10.55
CA ALA A 84 -3.45 -2.34 -9.40
C ALA A 84 -2.79 -3.39 -8.52
N GLN A 85 -1.61 -3.08 -8.03
CA GLN A 85 -0.93 -3.85 -6.98
C GLN A 85 -0.93 -3.00 -5.72
N ILE A 86 -1.65 -3.43 -4.71
CA ILE A 86 -1.80 -2.73 -3.43
C ILE A 86 -0.83 -3.38 -2.43
N ASP A 87 0.11 -2.60 -1.91
CA ASP A 87 1.13 -3.13 -1.01
C ASP A 87 0.51 -3.66 0.28
N TYR A 88 -0.36 -2.87 0.93
CA TYR A 88 -1.09 -3.32 2.12
C TYR A 88 -2.54 -2.86 2.13
N ILE A 89 -3.42 -3.78 2.55
CA ILE A 89 -4.80 -3.48 2.95
C ILE A 89 -4.92 -3.78 4.44
N VAL A 90 -5.32 -2.78 5.22
CA VAL A 90 -5.54 -2.92 6.67
C VAL A 90 -7.01 -2.67 6.97
N VAL A 91 -7.71 -3.70 7.46
CA VAL A 91 -9.15 -3.66 7.75
C VAL A 91 -9.37 -3.65 9.25
N THR A 92 -9.87 -2.54 9.75
CA THR A 92 -10.29 -2.37 11.15
C THR A 92 -11.80 -2.52 11.30
N ARG A 93 -12.33 -2.46 12.51
CA ARG A 93 -13.80 -2.56 12.72
C ARG A 93 -14.60 -1.41 12.10
N LYS A 94 -13.96 -0.29 11.75
CA LYS A 94 -14.64 0.89 11.19
C LYS A 94 -14.13 1.30 9.82
N LEU A 95 -12.83 1.15 9.58
CA LEU A 95 -12.14 1.70 8.41
C LEU A 95 -11.25 0.66 7.74
N CYS A 96 -11.08 0.83 6.44
CA CYS A 96 -10.13 0.11 5.61
C CYS A 96 -9.07 1.09 5.10
N PHE A 97 -7.81 0.76 5.28
CA PHE A 97 -6.68 1.57 4.81
C PHE A 97 -6.02 0.88 3.63
N ILE A 98 -5.89 1.62 2.53
CA ILE A 98 -5.12 1.25 1.35
C ILE A 98 -3.78 1.95 1.48
N ILE A 99 -2.72 1.17 1.66
CA ILE A 99 -1.39 1.67 1.98
C ILE A 99 -0.47 1.45 0.80
N GLU A 100 0.15 2.52 0.33
CA GLU A 100 1.26 2.51 -0.61
C GLU A 100 2.57 2.63 0.16
N CYS A 101 3.49 1.68 -0.01
CA CYS A 101 4.80 1.66 0.60
C CYS A 101 5.83 2.33 -0.30
N LYS A 102 6.60 3.27 0.23
CA LYS A 102 7.76 3.85 -0.46
C LYS A 102 9.01 3.71 0.38
N ASN A 103 9.91 2.83 -0.05
CA ASN A 103 11.25 2.73 0.53
C ASN A 103 12.23 3.54 -0.31
N LEU A 104 12.42 4.82 0.02
CA LEU A 104 13.22 5.74 -0.77
C LEU A 104 14.64 5.87 -0.20
N TYR A 105 15.63 5.82 -1.10
CA TYR A 105 16.96 6.32 -0.78
C TYR A 105 16.99 7.83 -1.00
N GLY A 106 17.40 8.59 0.04
CA GLY A 106 17.39 10.05 0.04
C GLY A 106 16.16 10.63 0.72
N ASN A 107 15.85 11.88 0.42
CA ASN A 107 14.77 12.64 1.02
C ASN A 107 13.64 12.89 0.01
N MET A 108 12.46 13.24 0.50
CA MET A 108 11.30 13.60 -0.31
C MET A 108 10.98 15.08 -0.11
N GLU A 109 10.75 15.79 -1.21
CA GLU A 109 10.19 17.13 -1.19
C GLU A 109 8.80 17.11 -1.85
N ILE A 110 7.83 17.75 -1.20
CA ILE A 110 6.48 17.94 -1.73
C ILE A 110 6.27 19.43 -1.87
N THR A 111 6.11 19.90 -3.11
CA THR A 111 5.93 21.34 -3.39
C THR A 111 4.55 21.83 -2.98
N PRO A 112 4.35 23.16 -2.92
CA PRO A 112 3.02 23.74 -2.70
C PRO A 112 1.97 23.32 -3.74
N SER A 113 2.40 23.03 -4.98
CA SER A 113 1.54 22.53 -6.06
C SER A 113 1.25 21.02 -5.98
N GLY A 114 1.83 20.29 -4.98
CA GLY A 114 1.65 18.86 -4.81
C GLY A 114 2.56 18.00 -5.70
N ALA A 115 3.58 18.57 -6.35
CA ALA A 115 4.59 17.80 -7.08
C ALA A 115 5.58 17.15 -6.12
N PHE A 116 6.01 15.93 -6.46
CA PHE A 116 6.92 15.13 -5.66
C PHE A 116 8.32 15.10 -6.28
N TYR A 117 9.33 15.32 -5.46
CA TYR A 117 10.74 15.22 -5.84
C TYR A 117 11.51 14.34 -4.86
N ARG A 118 12.44 13.56 -5.39
CA ARG A 118 13.42 12.83 -4.63
C ARG A 118 14.71 13.64 -4.58
N ILE A 119 15.26 13.81 -3.38
CA ILE A 119 16.52 14.53 -3.15
C ILE A 119 17.57 13.52 -2.71
N MET A 120 18.67 13.44 -3.44
CA MET A 120 19.78 12.52 -3.16
C MET A 120 21.09 13.27 -3.14
N ASN A 121 22.07 12.75 -2.39
CA ASN A 121 23.48 13.17 -2.49
C ASN A 121 24.25 12.07 -3.21
N VAL A 122 24.70 12.36 -4.42
CA VAL A 122 25.48 11.43 -5.26
C VAL A 122 26.84 12.07 -5.57
N GLY A 123 27.92 11.43 -5.14
CA GLY A 123 29.28 11.96 -5.35
C GLY A 123 29.51 13.34 -4.73
N GLY A 124 28.86 13.65 -3.60
CA GLY A 124 28.94 14.95 -2.91
C GLY A 124 28.07 16.05 -3.54
N GLN A 125 27.33 15.76 -4.59
CA GLN A 125 26.43 16.71 -5.24
C GLN A 125 24.96 16.39 -4.88
N ARG A 126 24.20 17.45 -4.54
CA ARG A 126 22.75 17.33 -4.37
C ARG A 126 22.08 17.20 -5.72
N ARG A 127 21.36 16.10 -5.94
CA ARG A 127 20.51 15.86 -7.10
C ARG A 127 19.06 15.84 -6.68
N MET A 128 18.22 16.43 -7.51
CA MET A 128 16.76 16.45 -7.36
C MET A 128 16.13 15.85 -8.60
N GLU A 129 15.31 14.82 -8.41
CA GLU A 129 14.64 14.10 -9.49
C GLU A 129 13.13 14.15 -9.25
N ALA A 130 12.37 14.50 -10.29
CA ALA A 130 10.92 14.42 -10.25
C ALA A 130 10.49 12.95 -10.12
N MET A 131 9.46 12.71 -9.33
CA MET A 131 8.88 11.38 -9.20
C MET A 131 7.37 11.42 -9.38
N TYR A 132 6.81 10.33 -9.91
CA TYR A 132 5.37 10.18 -9.97
C TYR A 132 4.78 10.24 -8.56
N SER A 133 3.67 10.96 -8.41
CA SER A 133 3.03 11.13 -7.12
C SER A 133 2.58 9.80 -6.53
N PRO A 134 3.11 9.37 -5.38
CA PRO A 134 2.66 8.14 -4.74
C PRO A 134 1.25 8.26 -4.19
N ILE A 135 0.76 9.48 -3.93
CA ILE A 135 -0.64 9.72 -3.58
C ILE A 135 -1.52 9.41 -4.78
N THR A 136 -1.21 9.96 -5.96
CA THR A 136 -1.98 9.69 -7.19
C THR A 136 -1.96 8.20 -7.54
N GLN A 137 -0.82 7.54 -7.37
CA GLN A 137 -0.72 6.09 -7.56
C GLN A 137 -1.71 5.35 -6.65
N ASN A 138 -1.69 5.64 -5.36
CA ASN A 138 -2.56 4.97 -4.39
C ASN A 138 -4.05 5.36 -4.56
N GLU A 139 -4.33 6.56 -5.04
CA GLU A 139 -5.69 6.98 -5.41
C GLU A 139 -6.21 6.17 -6.61
N HIS A 140 -5.40 5.90 -7.63
CA HIS A 140 -5.78 5.02 -8.74
C HIS A 140 -6.05 3.59 -8.26
N HIS A 141 -5.26 3.07 -7.30
CA HIS A 141 -5.53 1.77 -6.68
C HIS A 141 -6.89 1.75 -5.98
N LEU A 142 -7.18 2.81 -5.23
CA LEU A 142 -8.45 2.95 -4.52
C LEU A 142 -9.64 3.10 -5.49
N GLU A 143 -9.48 3.84 -6.57
CA GLU A 143 -10.52 4.00 -7.62
C GLU A 143 -10.82 2.69 -8.33
N LEU A 144 -9.80 1.90 -8.68
CA LEU A 144 -10.01 0.58 -9.28
C LEU A 144 -10.74 -0.36 -8.30
N LEU A 145 -10.32 -0.40 -7.05
CA LEU A 145 -11.01 -1.17 -6.02
C LEU A 145 -12.47 -0.72 -5.85
N LYS A 146 -12.72 0.59 -5.84
CA LYS A 146 -14.07 1.17 -5.77
C LYS A 146 -14.92 0.71 -6.95
N LYS A 147 -14.37 0.79 -8.18
CA LYS A 147 -15.05 0.33 -9.40
C LYS A 147 -15.47 -1.13 -9.27
N ILE A 148 -14.53 -2.03 -8.96
CA ILE A 148 -14.81 -3.47 -8.80
C ILE A 148 -15.93 -3.70 -7.78
N ARG A 149 -15.86 -3.07 -6.60
CA ARG A 149 -16.86 -3.20 -5.53
C ARG A 149 -18.24 -2.68 -5.92
N LEU A 150 -18.31 -1.64 -6.75
CA LEU A 150 -19.56 -1.05 -7.18
C LEU A 150 -20.19 -1.80 -8.36
N ASP A 151 -19.38 -2.41 -9.23
CA ASP A 151 -19.88 -3.17 -10.38
C ASP A 151 -20.57 -4.48 -9.94
N GLU A 152 -20.25 -5.00 -8.76
CA GLU A 152 -20.99 -6.10 -8.11
C GLU A 152 -22.44 -5.70 -7.73
N LYS A 153 -22.80 -4.41 -7.75
CA LYS A 153 -24.12 -3.90 -7.31
C LYS A 153 -25.03 -3.64 -8.50
N GLY A 154 -25.93 -4.58 -8.78
CA GLY A 154 -26.81 -4.54 -9.96
C GLY A 154 -27.87 -3.43 -9.98
N ASN A 155 -28.12 -2.70 -8.87
CA ASN A 155 -29.16 -1.67 -8.76
C ASN A 155 -28.55 -0.29 -8.50
N PHE A 156 -28.96 0.73 -9.26
CA PHE A 156 -28.47 2.11 -9.16
C PHE A 156 -28.54 2.68 -7.73
N LEU A 157 -29.63 2.45 -7.01
CA LEU A 157 -29.81 2.96 -5.65
C LEU A 157 -28.82 2.30 -4.67
N PHE A 158 -28.67 0.98 -4.75
CA PHE A 158 -27.71 0.24 -3.94
C PHE A 158 -26.26 0.64 -4.28
N ARG A 159 -25.96 0.87 -5.57
CA ARG A 159 -24.65 1.37 -6.02
C ARG A 159 -24.32 2.73 -5.39
N LYS A 160 -25.26 3.69 -5.41
CA LYS A 160 -25.07 5.02 -4.79
C LYS A 160 -24.89 4.95 -3.27
N MET A 161 -25.60 4.06 -2.59
CA MET A 161 -25.40 3.82 -1.15
C MET A 161 -24.05 3.21 -0.85
N ALA A 162 -23.64 2.19 -1.63
CA ALA A 162 -22.33 1.54 -1.50
C ALA A 162 -21.18 2.51 -1.78
N GLU A 163 -21.32 3.42 -2.76
CA GLU A 163 -20.35 4.46 -3.05
C GLU A 163 -20.14 5.40 -1.85
N LYS A 164 -21.21 5.92 -1.28
CA LYS A 164 -21.12 6.77 -0.08
C LYS A 164 -20.49 6.02 1.10
N GLN A 165 -20.81 4.75 1.28
CA GLN A 165 -20.22 3.92 2.32
C GLN A 165 -18.72 3.70 2.06
N PHE A 166 -18.34 3.46 0.80
CA PHE A 166 -16.95 3.32 0.40
C PHE A 166 -16.15 4.57 0.75
N ASP A 167 -16.62 5.75 0.33
CA ASP A 167 -15.94 7.03 0.55
C ASP A 167 -15.74 7.37 2.04
N ARG A 168 -16.62 6.87 2.91
CA ARG A 168 -16.49 7.05 4.37
C ARG A 168 -15.56 6.04 5.03
N CYS A 169 -15.55 4.81 4.54
CA CYS A 169 -14.84 3.71 5.19
C CYS A 169 -13.41 3.51 4.68
N TYR A 170 -13.11 3.91 3.44
CA TYR A 170 -11.79 3.67 2.86
C TYR A 170 -10.89 4.89 2.96
N GLN A 171 -9.65 4.66 3.35
CA GLN A 171 -8.62 5.68 3.53
C GLN A 171 -7.38 5.31 2.71
N SER A 172 -6.85 6.28 1.96
CA SER A 172 -5.59 6.15 1.21
C SER A 172 -4.46 6.80 2.00
N VAL A 173 -3.34 6.10 2.16
CA VAL A 173 -2.15 6.62 2.84
C VAL A 173 -0.87 6.11 2.19
N VAL A 174 0.11 6.99 2.05
CA VAL A 174 1.48 6.68 1.61
C VAL A 174 2.38 6.57 2.81
N VAL A 175 3.11 5.47 2.93
CA VAL A 175 4.00 5.22 4.06
C VAL A 175 5.45 5.16 3.59
N LEU A 176 6.27 6.06 4.11
CA LEU A 176 7.71 6.07 3.89
C LEU A 176 8.38 5.11 4.87
N ALA A 177 8.87 4.00 4.34
CA ALA A 177 9.40 2.90 5.12
C ALA A 177 10.84 3.13 5.60
N ASN A 178 11.66 3.87 4.82
CA ASN A 178 13.03 4.16 5.21
C ASN A 178 13.07 5.16 6.37
N PRO A 179 13.56 4.78 7.56
CA PRO A 179 13.61 5.67 8.72
C PRO A 179 14.54 6.87 8.55
N LYS A 180 15.45 6.83 7.56
CA LYS A 180 16.40 7.92 7.26
C LYS A 180 15.82 8.95 6.29
N THR A 181 14.67 8.68 5.65
CA THR A 181 14.05 9.61 4.72
C THR A 181 13.42 10.78 5.46
N MET A 182 13.86 11.99 5.15
CA MET A 182 13.19 13.22 5.59
C MET A 182 12.17 13.68 4.56
N VAL A 183 11.04 14.23 5.04
CA VAL A 183 9.98 14.79 4.20
C VAL A 183 9.98 16.30 4.35
N TYR A 184 10.24 16.99 3.26
CA TYR A 184 10.12 18.45 3.17
C TYR A 184 8.77 18.79 2.53
N ALA A 185 7.75 18.99 3.37
CA ALA A 185 6.38 19.26 2.95
C ALA A 185 5.76 20.46 3.69
N ARG A 186 6.62 21.39 4.15
CA ARG A 186 6.18 22.52 4.98
C ARG A 186 5.11 23.35 4.28
N ASP A 187 5.31 23.62 3.00
CA ASP A 187 4.47 24.49 2.20
C ASP A 187 3.43 23.72 1.36
N ALA A 188 3.42 22.39 1.46
CA ALA A 188 2.42 21.56 0.79
C ALA A 188 1.05 21.73 1.45
N VAL A 189 -0.01 21.66 0.62
CA VAL A 189 -1.39 21.73 1.12
C VAL A 189 -1.68 20.62 2.13
N PRO A 190 -2.46 20.89 3.20
CA PRO A 190 -2.71 19.92 4.28
C PRO A 190 -3.24 18.57 3.77
N SER A 191 -4.14 18.58 2.78
CA SER A 191 -4.74 17.38 2.20
C SER A 191 -3.72 16.43 1.54
N VAL A 192 -2.59 16.94 1.07
CA VAL A 192 -1.46 16.17 0.51
C VAL A 192 -0.52 15.75 1.64
N ARG A 193 -0.14 16.70 2.50
CA ARG A 193 0.82 16.44 3.59
C ARG A 193 0.34 15.37 4.56
N GLU A 194 -0.96 15.35 4.88
CA GLU A 194 -1.54 14.39 5.82
C GLU A 194 -1.64 12.96 5.26
N LYS A 195 -1.54 12.80 3.96
CA LYS A 195 -1.54 11.47 3.30
C LYS A 195 -0.18 10.81 3.23
N VAL A 196 0.90 11.52 3.58
CA VAL A 196 2.28 10.98 3.53
C VAL A 196 2.84 10.95 4.94
N ILE A 197 3.06 9.75 5.46
CA ILE A 197 3.55 9.51 6.82
C ILE A 197 4.77 8.61 6.82
N ARG A 198 5.47 8.53 7.94
CA ARG A 198 6.57 7.58 8.15
C ARG A 198 6.04 6.27 8.73
N ALA A 199 6.76 5.17 8.54
CA ALA A 199 6.36 3.87 9.05
C ALA A 199 6.14 3.88 10.58
N ASP A 200 7.00 4.55 11.34
CA ASP A 200 6.88 4.70 12.81
C ASP A 200 5.64 5.49 13.26
N GLN A 201 4.97 6.20 12.35
CA GLN A 201 3.72 6.95 12.59
C GLN A 201 2.46 6.17 12.17
N LEU A 202 2.61 5.06 11.45
CA LEU A 202 1.48 4.35 10.83
C LEU A 202 0.42 3.89 11.84
N VAL A 203 0.84 3.26 12.93
CA VAL A 203 -0.09 2.75 13.96
C VAL A 203 -0.83 3.90 14.64
N ALA A 204 -0.12 5.00 14.95
CA ALA A 204 -0.73 6.19 15.53
C ALA A 204 -1.74 6.84 14.57
N TYR A 205 -1.41 6.89 13.27
CA TYR A 205 -2.30 7.39 12.22
C TYR A 205 -3.58 6.56 12.11
N ILE A 206 -3.45 5.23 12.03
CA ILE A 206 -4.60 4.31 11.98
C ILE A 206 -5.49 4.49 13.21
N ARG A 207 -4.89 4.56 14.41
CA ARG A 207 -5.61 4.74 15.67
C ARG A 207 -6.35 6.07 15.72
N LYS A 208 -5.71 7.16 15.29
CA LYS A 208 -6.32 8.49 15.19
C LYS A 208 -7.53 8.47 14.26
N LYS A 209 -7.37 7.97 13.02
CA LYS A 209 -8.47 7.89 12.04
C LYS A 209 -9.62 7.02 12.53
N TYR A 210 -9.29 5.89 13.19
CA TYR A 210 -10.29 5.00 13.79
C TYR A 210 -11.11 5.71 14.88
N GLN A 211 -10.48 6.53 15.73
CA GLN A 211 -11.14 7.29 16.79
C GLN A 211 -11.99 8.43 16.24
N GLU A 212 -11.53 9.12 15.20
CA GLU A 212 -12.24 10.21 14.53
C GLU A 212 -13.44 9.71 13.71
N SER A 213 -13.45 8.42 13.33
CA SER A 213 -14.53 7.85 12.50
C SER A 213 -15.84 7.71 13.27
N THR A 214 -16.91 8.22 12.68
CA THR A 214 -18.30 8.09 13.16
C THR A 214 -18.97 6.77 12.77
N GLU A 215 -18.27 5.91 11.97
CA GLU A 215 -18.80 4.61 11.56
C GLU A 215 -18.95 3.68 12.77
N SER A 216 -20.00 2.85 12.72
CA SER A 216 -20.25 1.85 13.75
C SER A 216 -19.25 0.70 13.65
N GLU A 217 -18.84 0.17 14.79
CA GLU A 217 -17.95 -0.98 14.84
C GLU A 217 -18.62 -2.25 14.29
N LEU A 218 -17.94 -2.92 13.39
CA LEU A 218 -18.33 -4.23 12.89
C LEU A 218 -18.08 -5.31 13.96
N SER A 219 -18.96 -6.32 14.01
CA SER A 219 -18.70 -7.56 14.74
C SER A 219 -17.50 -8.31 14.15
N ASP A 220 -16.86 -9.19 14.93
CA ASP A 220 -15.71 -9.99 14.46
C ASP A 220 -16.05 -10.79 13.20
N LYS A 221 -17.25 -11.33 13.12
CA LYS A 221 -17.74 -12.05 11.94
C LYS A 221 -17.75 -11.15 10.69
N LYS A 222 -18.38 -9.97 10.78
CA LYS A 222 -18.47 -9.02 9.65
C LYS A 222 -17.10 -8.45 9.27
N LEU A 223 -16.25 -8.15 10.27
CA LEU A 223 -14.88 -7.71 10.05
C LEU A 223 -14.09 -8.76 9.26
N ARG A 224 -14.19 -10.04 9.64
CA ARG A 224 -13.53 -11.14 8.94
C ARG A 224 -14.06 -11.34 7.52
N GLU A 225 -15.38 -11.27 7.34
CA GLU A 225 -16.03 -11.36 6.02
C GLU A 225 -15.52 -10.22 5.11
N TRP A 226 -15.50 -8.99 5.62
CA TRP A 226 -14.96 -7.86 4.88
C TRP A 226 -13.50 -8.05 4.48
N ALA A 227 -12.64 -8.45 5.41
CA ALA A 227 -11.24 -8.69 5.11
C ALA A 227 -11.03 -9.85 4.12
N LYS A 228 -11.77 -10.96 4.26
CA LYS A 228 -11.69 -12.09 3.33
C LYS A 228 -12.13 -11.73 1.90
N SER A 229 -13.09 -10.82 1.75
CA SER A 229 -13.55 -10.41 0.43
C SER A 229 -12.46 -9.74 -0.43
N PHE A 230 -11.34 -9.29 0.14
CA PHE A 230 -10.18 -8.84 -0.62
C PHE A 230 -9.34 -10.00 -1.16
N LEU A 231 -9.30 -11.15 -0.46
CA LEU A 231 -8.66 -12.36 -0.99
C LEU A 231 -9.41 -12.92 -2.20
N GLU A 232 -10.73 -12.79 -2.20
CA GLU A 232 -11.58 -13.21 -3.33
C GLU A 232 -11.37 -12.34 -4.57
N LEU A 233 -10.95 -11.08 -4.39
CA LEU A 233 -10.60 -10.17 -5.49
C LEU A 233 -9.15 -10.33 -5.96
N HIS A 234 -8.28 -10.91 -5.14
CA HIS A 234 -6.87 -11.06 -5.48
C HIS A 234 -6.67 -12.04 -6.64
N GLN A 235 -5.88 -11.62 -7.62
CA GLN A 235 -5.49 -12.45 -8.75
C GLN A 235 -3.97 -12.66 -8.75
N GLU A 236 -3.51 -13.81 -9.23
CA GLU A 236 -2.09 -14.04 -9.43
C GLU A 236 -1.60 -13.20 -10.63
N LYS A 237 -0.59 -12.37 -10.40
CA LYS A 237 -0.01 -11.54 -11.45
C LYS A 237 0.78 -12.41 -12.43
N GLN A 238 0.27 -12.57 -13.65
CA GLN A 238 1.04 -13.16 -14.74
C GLN A 238 2.01 -12.10 -15.30
N LYS A 239 3.28 -12.15 -14.88
CA LYS A 239 4.35 -11.33 -15.49
C LYS A 239 5.01 -12.11 -16.61
N ASN A 240 4.85 -11.65 -17.84
CA ASN A 240 5.69 -12.08 -18.97
C ASN A 240 7.00 -11.25 -18.93
N TYR A 241 8.12 -11.90 -18.60
CA TYR A 241 9.47 -11.31 -18.64
C TYR A 241 10.17 -11.50 -20.00
N LEU A 242 9.42 -11.88 -21.04
CA LEU A 242 9.95 -12.17 -22.39
C LEU A 242 9.78 -10.95 -23.32
N TYR A 243 10.23 -9.75 -22.90
CA TYR A 243 10.40 -8.61 -23.82
C TYR A 243 11.75 -7.98 -23.63
#